data_dda5a5e86c04d8c8f4c29675e51fea75
#
_entry.id   dda5a5e86c04d8c8f4c29675e51fea75
#
_cell.length_a   1.000
_cell.length_b   1.000
_cell.length_c   1.000
_cell.angle_alpha   90.00
_cell.angle_beta   90.00
_cell.angle_gamma   90.00
#
_symmetry.space_group_name_H-M   'P 1'
#
loop_
_entity.id
_entity.type
_entity.pdbx_description
1 polymer ?
#
loop_
_entity_poly.entity_id
_entity_poly.type
_entity_poly.pdbx_seq_one_letter_code
_entity_poly.pdbx_strand_id
1 'polypeptide(L)'
;VHENGLDDARAFVAQVGYPVIVKPDNGCGAEATYKLKNDAELEAFYAELPDTSYIMEEFINGTIVSFDGVADSRCVPLFYTSNVFPTPMIDIVNSLGDLSYWTQKTVPEELRDVGFRTIKAFGAKSRFFHCEFFSLKEDKEGLGQKGDYVALEVNMRPAGGYTPDLINYANSVDCYQIWADMVCYDELRHEKLDLPHHYCVYAGRRDCHTYKHSHEEILARYGRQMKMCDRVPDVLSLDMGNQMYVATLDTATERDAFVRYVQEQAPAQAAKD
;
A
#
# COMPACT_ATOMS: atom_id res chain seq x y z
N VAL A 1 -14.28 11.83 -15.99
CA VAL A 1 -13.67 13.16 -16.26
C VAL A 1 -13.81 13.52 -17.73
N HIS A 2 -13.41 12.66 -18.68
CA HIS A 2 -13.51 12.97 -20.13
C HIS A 2 -14.94 13.02 -20.66
N GLU A 3 -15.83 12.19 -20.14
CA GLU A 3 -17.25 12.18 -20.51
C GLU A 3 -18.02 13.37 -19.90
N ASN A 4 -17.52 13.89 -18.79
CA ASN A 4 -18.10 14.97 -18.00
C ASN A 4 -17.19 16.19 -18.07
N GLY A 5 -17.75 17.35 -18.34
CA GLY A 5 -17.01 18.60 -18.46
C GLY A 5 -16.58 19.20 -17.12
N LEU A 6 -15.88 20.34 -17.18
CA LEU A 6 -15.44 21.10 -16.01
C LEU A 6 -16.62 21.50 -15.09
N ASP A 7 -17.80 21.78 -15.67
CA ASP A 7 -18.97 22.17 -14.87
C ASP A 7 -19.51 21.01 -14.03
N ASP A 8 -19.47 19.78 -14.54
CA ASP A 8 -19.83 18.58 -13.77
C ASP A 8 -18.82 18.32 -12.66
N ALA A 9 -17.53 18.54 -12.93
CA ALA A 9 -16.49 18.44 -11.90
C ALA A 9 -16.69 19.49 -10.79
N ARG A 10 -17.05 20.74 -11.13
CA ARG A 10 -17.40 21.76 -10.14
C ARG A 10 -18.63 21.38 -9.32
N ALA A 11 -19.64 20.80 -9.96
CA ALA A 11 -20.83 20.30 -9.25
C ALA A 11 -20.46 19.17 -8.27
N PHE A 12 -19.58 18.25 -8.68
CA PHE A 12 -19.07 17.19 -7.80
C PHE A 12 -18.28 17.77 -6.62
N VAL A 13 -17.36 18.72 -6.86
CA VAL A 13 -16.61 19.40 -5.81
C VAL A 13 -17.55 20.16 -4.84
N ALA A 14 -18.60 20.79 -5.34
CA ALA A 14 -19.59 21.46 -4.49
C ALA A 14 -20.33 20.49 -3.56
N GLN A 15 -20.43 19.21 -3.94
CA GLN A 15 -21.04 18.16 -3.13
C GLN A 15 -20.07 17.58 -2.07
N VAL A 16 -18.81 17.30 -2.46
CA VAL A 16 -17.86 16.54 -1.61
C VAL A 16 -16.81 17.41 -0.93
N GLY A 17 -16.59 18.63 -1.42
CA GLY A 17 -15.55 19.55 -0.96
C GLY A 17 -14.16 19.26 -1.53
N TYR A 18 -13.24 20.20 -1.31
CA TYR A 18 -11.81 19.96 -1.57
C TYR A 18 -11.10 19.36 -0.36
N PRO A 19 -9.99 18.62 -0.56
CA PRO A 19 -9.43 18.25 -1.86
C PRO A 19 -10.20 17.11 -2.53
N VAL A 20 -10.05 16.98 -3.85
CA VAL A 20 -10.47 15.80 -4.61
C VAL A 20 -9.26 15.08 -5.21
N ILE A 21 -9.40 13.79 -5.46
CA ILE A 21 -8.39 12.98 -6.12
C ILE A 21 -8.81 12.73 -7.56
N VAL A 22 -7.89 12.92 -8.51
CA VAL A 22 -8.06 12.52 -9.91
C VAL A 22 -6.98 11.53 -10.28
N LYS A 23 -7.38 10.37 -10.80
CA LYS A 23 -6.48 9.29 -11.16
C LYS A 23 -6.92 8.64 -12.47
N PRO A 24 -5.99 8.03 -13.26
CA PRO A 24 -6.39 7.21 -14.40
C PRO A 24 -7.38 6.12 -13.96
N ASP A 25 -8.40 5.84 -14.76
CA ASP A 25 -9.37 4.77 -14.51
C ASP A 25 -8.76 3.38 -14.74
N ASN A 26 -7.60 3.33 -15.42
CA ASN A 26 -6.85 2.13 -15.72
C ASN A 26 -5.34 2.43 -15.62
N GLY A 27 -4.69 1.89 -14.61
CA GLY A 27 -3.27 2.12 -14.32
C GLY A 27 -2.77 1.27 -13.16
N CYS A 28 -1.53 1.51 -12.74
CA CYS A 28 -0.95 0.89 -11.56
C CYS A 28 -0.09 1.91 -10.79
N GLY A 29 -0.04 1.76 -9.47
CA GLY A 29 0.66 2.70 -8.59
C GLY A 29 -0.04 4.06 -8.50
N ALA A 30 0.68 5.06 -8.05
CA ALA A 30 0.18 6.45 -7.94
C ALA A 30 0.56 7.30 -9.16
N GLU A 31 1.00 6.69 -10.26
CA GLU A 31 1.41 7.39 -11.47
C GLU A 31 0.24 8.21 -12.03
N ALA A 32 0.53 9.46 -12.40
CA ALA A 32 -0.47 10.41 -12.92
C ALA A 32 -1.72 10.59 -12.02
N THR A 33 -1.57 10.40 -10.71
CA THR A 33 -2.61 10.69 -9.71
C THR A 33 -2.38 12.08 -9.13
N TYR A 34 -3.44 12.90 -9.10
CA TYR A 34 -3.37 14.29 -8.65
C TYR A 34 -4.33 14.53 -7.49
N LYS A 35 -3.87 15.31 -6.51
CA LYS A 35 -4.69 15.80 -5.40
C LYS A 35 -4.97 17.29 -5.66
N LEU A 36 -6.17 17.61 -6.11
CA LEU A 36 -6.60 18.98 -6.43
C LEU A 36 -7.21 19.62 -5.19
N LYS A 37 -6.71 20.80 -4.83
CA LYS A 37 -7.02 21.45 -3.54
C LYS A 37 -7.93 22.68 -3.67
N ASN A 38 -8.12 23.18 -4.88
CA ASN A 38 -8.89 24.39 -5.14
C ASN A 38 -9.29 24.49 -6.63
N ASP A 39 -10.14 25.47 -6.94
CA ASP A 39 -10.66 25.69 -8.30
C ASP A 39 -9.54 25.96 -9.33
N ALA A 40 -8.48 26.67 -8.94
CA ALA A 40 -7.39 26.97 -9.86
C ALA A 40 -6.62 25.69 -10.28
N GLU A 41 -6.40 24.77 -9.35
CA GLU A 41 -5.79 23.46 -9.65
C GLU A 41 -6.73 22.58 -10.50
N LEU A 42 -8.05 22.65 -10.24
CA LEU A 42 -9.05 21.95 -11.03
C LEU A 42 -9.08 22.47 -12.48
N GLU A 43 -9.10 23.79 -12.67
CA GLU A 43 -9.09 24.42 -14.00
C GLU A 43 -7.79 24.11 -14.75
N ALA A 44 -6.65 24.16 -14.08
CA ALA A 44 -5.35 23.82 -14.67
C ALA A 44 -5.31 22.35 -15.13
N PHE A 45 -5.83 21.42 -14.32
CA PHE A 45 -5.92 20.01 -14.69
C PHE A 45 -6.77 19.80 -15.95
N TYR A 46 -7.92 20.48 -16.07
CA TYR A 46 -8.78 20.38 -17.26
C TYR A 46 -8.18 21.07 -18.48
N ALA A 47 -7.37 22.10 -18.31
CA ALA A 47 -6.68 22.78 -19.42
C ALA A 47 -5.57 21.92 -20.04
N GLU A 48 -4.95 21.05 -19.25
CA GLU A 48 -3.85 20.14 -19.64
C GLU A 48 -4.29 18.67 -19.62
N LEU A 49 -5.61 18.41 -19.73
CA LEU A 49 -6.18 17.07 -19.56
C LEU A 49 -5.48 16.05 -20.46
N PRO A 50 -4.84 15.01 -19.87
CA PRO A 50 -4.17 13.96 -20.63
C PRO A 50 -5.16 13.16 -21.48
N ASP A 51 -4.69 12.53 -22.53
CA ASP A 51 -5.51 11.70 -23.45
C ASP A 51 -5.96 10.36 -22.84
N THR A 52 -5.68 10.16 -21.54
CA THR A 52 -6.07 8.99 -20.75
C THR A 52 -7.38 9.26 -20.02
N SER A 53 -8.26 8.25 -19.91
CA SER A 53 -9.49 8.37 -19.13
C SER A 53 -9.16 8.51 -17.64
N TYR A 54 -9.81 9.48 -16.97
CA TYR A 54 -9.65 9.78 -15.55
C TYR A 54 -10.95 9.63 -14.79
N ILE A 55 -10.86 9.17 -13.55
CA ILE A 55 -11.94 9.26 -12.56
C ILE A 55 -11.61 10.36 -11.54
N MET A 56 -12.65 10.98 -10.98
CA MET A 56 -12.54 11.92 -9.87
C MET A 56 -13.25 11.35 -8.65
N GLU A 57 -12.57 11.36 -7.52
CA GLU A 57 -13.06 10.82 -6.26
C GLU A 57 -12.95 11.86 -5.14
N GLU A 58 -13.80 11.75 -4.13
CA GLU A 58 -13.63 12.52 -2.91
C GLU A 58 -12.36 12.08 -2.16
N PHE A 59 -11.73 13.00 -1.47
CA PHE A 59 -10.58 12.70 -0.62
C PHE A 59 -11.02 12.02 0.68
N ILE A 60 -10.38 10.91 1.00
CA ILE A 60 -10.62 10.17 2.24
C ILE A 60 -9.39 10.28 3.14
N ASN A 61 -9.58 10.82 4.36
CA ASN A 61 -8.55 10.86 5.39
C ASN A 61 -8.49 9.51 6.11
N GLY A 62 -7.61 8.64 5.65
CA GLY A 62 -7.48 7.28 6.17
C GLY A 62 -6.04 6.76 6.13
N THR A 63 -5.79 5.67 6.84
CA THR A 63 -4.59 4.86 6.65
C THR A 63 -4.91 3.79 5.63
N ILE A 64 -4.07 3.66 4.59
CA ILE A 64 -4.26 2.60 3.60
C ILE A 64 -3.86 1.26 4.22
N VAL A 65 -4.76 0.29 4.13
CA VAL A 65 -4.54 -1.09 4.51
C VAL A 65 -4.97 -1.99 3.36
N SER A 66 -4.32 -3.13 3.20
CA SER A 66 -4.74 -4.11 2.20
C SER A 66 -5.38 -5.34 2.84
N PHE A 67 -6.17 -6.04 2.06
CA PHE A 67 -6.61 -7.39 2.31
C PHE A 67 -6.16 -8.25 1.14
N ASP A 68 -5.16 -9.08 1.40
CA ASP A 68 -4.43 -9.85 0.39
C ASP A 68 -4.63 -11.34 0.61
N GLY A 69 -4.55 -12.12 -0.46
CA GLY A 69 -4.59 -13.58 -0.31
C GLY A 69 -4.83 -14.34 -1.60
N VAL A 70 -5.18 -15.61 -1.43
CA VAL A 70 -5.52 -16.55 -2.49
C VAL A 70 -6.90 -17.17 -2.19
N ALA A 71 -7.84 -17.11 -3.13
CA ALA A 71 -9.17 -17.67 -3.00
C ALA A 71 -9.34 -18.91 -3.89
N ASP A 72 -10.14 -19.88 -3.41
CA ASP A 72 -10.53 -21.08 -4.13
C ASP A 72 -11.59 -20.80 -5.23
N SER A 73 -12.06 -21.84 -5.92
CA SER A 73 -13.08 -21.75 -6.96
C SER A 73 -14.45 -21.26 -6.47
N ARG A 74 -14.68 -21.24 -5.15
CA ARG A 74 -15.92 -20.80 -4.50
C ARG A 74 -15.83 -19.40 -3.91
N CYS A 75 -14.74 -18.66 -4.16
CA CYS A 75 -14.40 -17.38 -3.53
C CYS A 75 -14.14 -17.47 -2.01
N VAL A 76 -13.69 -18.62 -1.51
CA VAL A 76 -13.29 -18.79 -0.11
C VAL A 76 -11.77 -18.61 -0.02
N PRO A 77 -11.26 -17.68 0.82
CA PRO A 77 -9.84 -17.54 1.01
C PRO A 77 -9.22 -18.81 1.59
N LEU A 78 -8.25 -19.37 0.89
CA LEU A 78 -7.36 -20.42 1.40
C LEU A 78 -6.28 -19.84 2.31
N PHE A 79 -5.89 -18.62 2.02
CA PHE A 79 -4.96 -17.83 2.79
C PHE A 79 -5.33 -16.36 2.65
N TYR A 80 -5.17 -15.59 3.74
CA TYR A 80 -5.32 -14.13 3.71
C TYR A 80 -4.41 -13.46 4.75
N THR A 81 -4.06 -12.23 4.45
CA THR A 81 -3.19 -11.37 5.26
C THR A 81 -3.52 -9.90 5.01
N SER A 82 -2.79 -8.99 5.65
CA SER A 82 -3.00 -7.55 5.49
C SER A 82 -1.67 -6.80 5.56
N ASN A 83 -1.55 -5.77 4.75
CA ASN A 83 -0.46 -4.82 4.81
C ASN A 83 -0.97 -3.45 5.24
N VAL A 84 -0.10 -2.65 5.85
CA VAL A 84 -0.38 -1.27 6.27
C VAL A 84 0.58 -0.33 5.56
N PHE A 85 0.03 0.68 4.89
CA PHE A 85 0.75 1.76 4.23
C PHE A 85 0.44 3.05 4.99
N PRO A 86 1.31 3.48 5.95
CA PRO A 86 1.03 4.62 6.82
C PRO A 86 1.01 5.95 6.07
N THR A 87 1.75 6.03 4.97
CA THR A 87 1.80 7.19 4.08
C THR A 87 1.25 6.78 2.71
N PRO A 88 0.28 7.51 2.17
CA PRO A 88 -0.22 7.25 0.82
C PRO A 88 0.88 7.32 -0.23
N MET A 89 0.85 6.43 -1.23
CA MET A 89 1.88 6.36 -2.26
C MET A 89 2.00 7.67 -3.05
N ILE A 90 0.88 8.36 -3.29
CA ILE A 90 0.87 9.67 -3.94
C ILE A 90 1.73 10.71 -3.19
N ASP A 91 1.71 10.70 -1.86
CA ASP A 91 2.50 11.63 -1.06
C ASP A 91 4.00 11.26 -1.12
N ILE A 92 4.33 9.95 -1.12
CA ILE A 92 5.70 9.45 -1.27
C ILE A 92 6.30 9.87 -2.61
N VAL A 93 5.58 9.64 -3.71
CA VAL A 93 6.05 9.96 -5.06
C VAL A 93 6.21 11.47 -5.24
N ASN A 94 5.22 12.27 -4.85
CA ASN A 94 5.22 13.73 -5.03
C ASN A 94 6.26 14.45 -4.17
N SER A 95 6.60 13.92 -2.99
CA SER A 95 7.60 14.53 -2.10
C SER A 95 8.99 13.89 -2.20
N LEU A 96 9.15 12.85 -3.01
CA LEU A 96 10.32 11.96 -2.98
C LEU A 96 10.59 11.45 -1.56
N GLY A 97 9.52 11.17 -0.82
CA GLY A 97 9.59 10.66 0.55
C GLY A 97 10.12 9.22 0.63
N ASP A 98 10.54 8.82 1.81
CA ASP A 98 11.00 7.45 2.06
C ASP A 98 9.80 6.53 2.31
N LEU A 99 9.64 5.48 1.50
CA LEU A 99 8.58 4.50 1.66
C LEU A 99 8.85 3.58 2.85
N SER A 100 7.86 3.40 3.71
CA SER A 100 7.78 2.27 4.63
C SER A 100 6.38 1.69 4.67
N TYR A 101 6.28 0.38 4.74
CA TYR A 101 5.04 -0.36 4.93
C TYR A 101 5.35 -1.73 5.56
N TRP A 102 4.32 -2.41 6.04
CA TRP A 102 4.53 -3.70 6.69
C TRP A 102 3.33 -4.62 6.55
N THR A 103 3.61 -5.92 6.55
CA THR A 103 2.60 -6.96 6.73
C THR A 103 2.29 -7.10 8.22
N GLN A 104 1.01 -7.16 8.58
CA GLN A 104 0.52 -7.29 9.96
C GLN A 104 0.65 -8.74 10.46
N LYS A 105 0.84 -8.91 11.77
CA LYS A 105 0.81 -10.24 12.43
C LYS A 105 -0.57 -10.88 12.39
N THR A 106 -1.61 -10.04 12.48
CA THR A 106 -3.01 -10.48 12.51
C THR A 106 -3.85 -9.53 11.68
N VAL A 107 -4.84 -10.06 10.99
CA VAL A 107 -5.82 -9.24 10.26
C VAL A 107 -6.95 -8.85 11.24
N PRO A 108 -7.27 -7.56 11.40
CA PRO A 108 -8.42 -7.13 12.21
C PRO A 108 -9.71 -7.80 11.73
N GLU A 109 -10.60 -8.12 12.66
CA GLU A 109 -11.83 -8.85 12.35
C GLU A 109 -12.72 -8.06 11.38
N GLU A 110 -12.86 -6.77 11.60
CA GLU A 110 -13.64 -5.87 10.77
C GLU A 110 -13.07 -5.78 9.33
N LEU A 111 -11.73 -5.75 9.19
CA LEU A 111 -11.07 -5.78 7.88
C LEU A 111 -11.27 -7.12 7.18
N ARG A 112 -11.17 -8.23 7.91
CA ARG A 112 -11.44 -9.56 7.38
C ARG A 112 -12.87 -9.64 6.83
N ASP A 113 -13.84 -9.16 7.58
CA ASP A 113 -15.26 -9.26 7.23
C ASP A 113 -15.60 -8.39 6.00
N VAL A 114 -15.05 -7.18 5.90
CA VAL A 114 -15.22 -6.35 4.70
C VAL A 114 -14.46 -6.95 3.52
N GLY A 115 -13.26 -7.48 3.73
CA GLY A 115 -12.46 -8.15 2.72
C GLY A 115 -13.18 -9.35 2.12
N PHE A 116 -13.76 -10.23 2.95
CA PHE A 116 -14.53 -11.39 2.49
C PHE A 116 -15.76 -10.99 1.67
N ARG A 117 -16.46 -9.95 2.07
CA ARG A 117 -17.58 -9.41 1.30
C ARG A 117 -17.13 -8.87 -0.05
N THR A 118 -16.00 -8.15 -0.08
CA THR A 118 -15.43 -7.57 -1.28
C THR A 118 -15.01 -8.63 -2.29
N ILE A 119 -14.20 -9.62 -1.91
CA ILE A 119 -13.78 -10.68 -2.83
C ILE A 119 -14.95 -11.50 -3.37
N LYS A 120 -16.00 -11.70 -2.54
CA LYS A 120 -17.21 -12.36 -2.97
C LYS A 120 -18.01 -11.53 -3.96
N ALA A 121 -18.15 -10.23 -3.73
CA ALA A 121 -18.86 -9.30 -4.61
C ALA A 121 -18.20 -9.18 -5.98
N PHE A 122 -16.85 -9.17 -6.01
CA PHE A 122 -16.08 -9.12 -7.25
C PHE A 122 -15.82 -10.50 -7.88
N GLY A 123 -16.28 -11.59 -7.27
CA GLY A 123 -16.14 -12.94 -7.81
C GLY A 123 -14.69 -13.41 -7.92
N ALA A 124 -13.87 -13.20 -6.89
CA ALA A 124 -12.45 -13.60 -6.83
C ALA A 124 -12.30 -15.12 -6.75
N LYS A 125 -12.51 -15.82 -7.88
CA LYS A 125 -12.44 -17.28 -7.99
C LYS A 125 -11.10 -17.74 -8.52
N SER A 126 -10.49 -18.73 -7.86
CA SER A 126 -9.26 -19.40 -8.28
C SER A 126 -8.16 -18.40 -8.63
N ARG A 127 -7.86 -17.46 -7.70
CA ARG A 127 -6.86 -16.42 -7.95
C ARG A 127 -6.33 -15.74 -6.69
N PHE A 128 -5.24 -15.01 -6.87
CA PHE A 128 -4.84 -13.97 -5.94
C PHE A 128 -5.86 -12.83 -5.92
N PHE A 129 -5.93 -12.17 -4.77
CA PHE A 129 -6.61 -10.88 -4.61
C PHE A 129 -5.75 -9.93 -3.79
N HIS A 130 -5.82 -8.65 -4.14
CA HIS A 130 -5.20 -7.52 -3.47
C HIS A 130 -6.23 -6.40 -3.43
N CYS A 131 -6.90 -6.23 -2.30
CA CYS A 131 -7.93 -5.22 -2.09
C CYS A 131 -7.39 -4.17 -1.12
N GLU A 132 -7.45 -2.91 -1.51
CA GLU A 132 -7.04 -1.80 -0.66
C GLU A 132 -8.23 -1.06 -0.07
N PHE A 133 -8.08 -0.65 1.18
CA PHE A 133 -9.08 0.08 1.94
C PHE A 133 -8.44 1.25 2.69
N PHE A 134 -9.21 2.30 2.90
CA PHE A 134 -8.92 3.31 3.90
C PHE A 134 -9.49 2.86 5.25
N SER A 135 -8.65 2.75 6.28
CA SER A 135 -9.12 2.78 7.67
C SER A 135 -9.30 4.24 8.07
N LEU A 136 -10.55 4.68 8.26
CA LEU A 136 -10.90 6.08 8.48
C LEU A 136 -10.23 6.62 9.76
N LYS A 137 -9.60 7.79 9.65
CA LYS A 137 -9.01 8.51 10.80
C LYS A 137 -10.01 9.41 11.53
N GLU A 138 -11.15 9.65 10.92
CA GLU A 138 -12.24 10.50 11.41
C GLU A 138 -13.59 10.02 10.86
N ASP A 139 -14.68 10.45 11.46
CA ASP A 139 -16.02 10.18 10.94
C ASP A 139 -16.20 10.91 9.61
N LYS A 140 -16.78 10.24 8.63
CA LYS A 140 -17.04 10.79 7.31
C LYS A 140 -18.50 10.54 6.95
N GLU A 141 -19.27 11.61 6.79
CA GLU A 141 -20.68 11.54 6.44
C GLU A 141 -20.90 10.77 5.12
N GLY A 142 -21.82 9.82 5.13
CA GLY A 142 -22.13 8.95 4.00
C GLY A 142 -21.18 7.77 3.78
N LEU A 143 -20.02 7.71 4.49
CA LEU A 143 -19.02 6.64 4.32
C LEU A 143 -18.84 5.77 5.57
N GLY A 144 -18.74 6.37 6.76
CA GLY A 144 -18.55 5.60 7.98
C GLY A 144 -17.99 6.41 9.15
N GLN A 145 -17.71 5.72 10.24
CA GLN A 145 -17.12 6.26 11.46
C GLN A 145 -15.60 6.04 11.47
N LYS A 146 -14.90 6.75 12.35
CA LYS A 146 -13.47 6.52 12.58
C LYS A 146 -13.21 5.05 12.90
N GLY A 147 -12.28 4.44 12.15
CA GLY A 147 -11.92 3.03 12.26
C GLY A 147 -12.62 2.13 11.25
N ASP A 148 -13.72 2.57 10.64
CA ASP A 148 -14.37 1.83 9.56
C ASP A 148 -13.47 1.75 8.32
N TYR A 149 -13.75 0.76 7.47
CA TYR A 149 -13.01 0.51 6.24
C TYR A 149 -13.82 0.90 5.02
N VAL A 150 -13.26 1.79 4.19
CA VAL A 150 -13.82 2.24 2.92
C VAL A 150 -12.93 1.72 1.78
N ALA A 151 -13.53 1.10 0.77
CA ALA A 151 -12.77 0.54 -0.35
C ALA A 151 -12.04 1.63 -1.14
N LEU A 152 -10.79 1.36 -1.49
CA LEU A 152 -9.97 2.20 -2.35
C LEU A 152 -9.78 1.56 -3.72
N GLU A 153 -9.34 0.30 -3.77
CA GLU A 153 -9.00 -0.39 -5.00
C GLU A 153 -9.16 -1.90 -4.85
N VAL A 154 -9.57 -2.58 -5.92
CA VAL A 154 -9.73 -4.03 -5.95
C VAL A 154 -8.96 -4.62 -7.12
N ASN A 155 -7.87 -5.33 -6.82
CA ASN A 155 -7.01 -5.97 -7.81
C ASN A 155 -7.10 -7.50 -7.70
N MET A 156 -7.39 -8.16 -8.83
CA MET A 156 -7.46 -9.62 -8.93
C MET A 156 -6.12 -10.22 -9.34
N ARG A 157 -5.06 -9.83 -8.65
CA ARG A 157 -3.67 -10.23 -8.83
C ARG A 157 -2.93 -10.17 -7.49
N PRO A 158 -1.70 -10.72 -7.37
CA PRO A 158 -0.87 -10.45 -6.20
C PRO A 158 -0.52 -8.96 -6.10
N ALA A 159 -0.25 -8.49 -4.88
CA ALA A 159 0.28 -7.16 -4.64
C ALA A 159 1.60 -6.94 -5.38
N GLY A 160 1.92 -5.68 -5.67
CA GLY A 160 3.13 -5.30 -6.40
C GLY A 160 4.40 -5.27 -5.56
N GLY A 161 5.52 -4.97 -6.22
CA GLY A 161 6.82 -4.81 -5.60
C GLY A 161 7.27 -6.03 -4.82
N TYR A 162 7.82 -5.80 -3.63
CA TYR A 162 8.27 -6.84 -2.70
C TYR A 162 7.20 -7.30 -1.70
N THR A 163 5.96 -6.88 -1.87
CA THR A 163 4.87 -7.25 -0.95
C THR A 163 4.65 -8.76 -0.81
N PRO A 164 4.72 -9.58 -1.88
CA PRO A 164 4.64 -11.04 -1.74
C PRO A 164 5.75 -11.62 -0.87
N ASP A 165 6.98 -11.09 -0.93
CA ASP A 165 8.10 -11.51 -0.09
C ASP A 165 7.84 -11.16 1.38
N LEU A 166 7.32 -9.94 1.64
CA LEU A 166 6.93 -9.53 2.99
C LEU A 166 5.84 -10.45 3.56
N ILE A 167 4.85 -10.79 2.74
CA ILE A 167 3.77 -11.72 3.10
C ILE A 167 4.35 -13.07 3.50
N ASN A 168 5.28 -13.61 2.70
CA ASN A 168 5.93 -14.88 2.97
C ASN A 168 6.71 -14.85 4.29
N TYR A 169 7.54 -13.85 4.50
CA TYR A 169 8.31 -13.70 5.73
C TYR A 169 7.45 -13.43 6.97
N ALA A 170 6.39 -12.64 6.83
CA ALA A 170 5.49 -12.32 7.94
C ALA A 170 4.72 -13.54 8.43
N ASN A 171 4.25 -14.36 7.50
CA ASN A 171 3.35 -15.48 7.79
C ASN A 171 4.08 -16.84 7.80
N SER A 172 5.38 -16.87 7.54
CA SER A 172 6.18 -18.11 7.43
C SER A 172 5.63 -19.10 6.39
N VAL A 173 5.16 -18.58 5.25
CA VAL A 173 4.56 -19.34 4.15
C VAL A 173 5.26 -19.04 2.83
N ASP A 174 4.90 -19.79 1.80
CA ASP A 174 5.13 -19.42 0.39
C ASP A 174 3.78 -19.20 -0.30
N CYS A 175 3.40 -17.95 -0.51
CA CYS A 175 2.13 -17.60 -1.15
C CYS A 175 2.04 -18.09 -2.60
N TYR A 176 3.17 -18.30 -3.27
CA TYR A 176 3.20 -18.90 -4.61
C TYR A 176 2.93 -20.40 -4.58
N GLN A 177 3.40 -21.11 -3.53
CA GLN A 177 3.04 -22.51 -3.30
C GLN A 177 1.54 -22.63 -2.97
N ILE A 178 1.01 -21.72 -2.14
CA ILE A 178 -0.44 -21.65 -1.85
C ILE A 178 -1.25 -21.46 -3.15
N TRP A 179 -0.78 -20.58 -4.03
CA TRP A 179 -1.42 -20.39 -5.33
C TRP A 179 -1.32 -21.63 -6.22
N ALA A 180 -0.18 -22.30 -6.26
CA ALA A 180 0.00 -23.54 -7.01
C ALA A 180 -0.92 -24.67 -6.49
N ASP A 181 -1.04 -24.78 -5.17
CA ASP A 181 -1.97 -25.73 -4.53
C ASP A 181 -3.43 -25.44 -4.94
N MET A 182 -3.83 -24.16 -4.90
CA MET A 182 -5.15 -23.72 -5.32
C MET A 182 -5.42 -24.07 -6.79
N VAL A 183 -4.48 -23.77 -7.69
CA VAL A 183 -4.64 -24.03 -9.12
C VAL A 183 -4.74 -25.54 -9.41
N CYS A 184 -3.93 -26.35 -8.72
CA CYS A 184 -3.86 -27.80 -8.98
C CYS A 184 -4.96 -28.59 -8.28
N TYR A 185 -5.37 -28.15 -7.08
CA TYR A 185 -6.18 -28.98 -6.18
C TYR A 185 -7.41 -28.26 -5.63
N ASP A 186 -7.53 -26.94 -5.81
CA ASP A 186 -8.56 -26.08 -5.20
C ASP A 186 -8.58 -26.12 -3.66
N GLU A 187 -7.44 -26.48 -3.03
CA GLU A 187 -7.24 -26.59 -1.58
C GLU A 187 -5.76 -26.41 -1.21
N LEU A 188 -5.45 -26.17 0.07
CA LEU A 188 -4.08 -26.20 0.60
C LEU A 188 -3.61 -27.64 0.78
N ARG A 189 -2.41 -27.97 0.29
CA ARG A 189 -1.80 -29.29 0.45
C ARG A 189 -0.38 -29.26 1.00
N HIS A 190 0.40 -28.27 0.63
CA HIS A 190 1.83 -28.21 0.92
C HIS A 190 2.17 -27.17 1.99
N GLU A 191 1.37 -26.11 2.11
CA GLU A 191 1.60 -25.06 3.08
C GLU A 191 0.81 -25.28 4.37
N LYS A 192 1.41 -24.83 5.50
CA LYS A 192 0.80 -24.82 6.83
C LYS A 192 0.61 -23.40 7.29
N LEU A 193 -0.57 -23.06 7.83
CA LEU A 193 -0.92 -21.71 8.26
C LEU A 193 -0.80 -21.51 9.78
N ASP A 194 -0.44 -22.53 10.55
CA ASP A 194 -0.29 -22.51 12.01
C ASP A 194 1.15 -22.15 12.47
N LEU A 195 1.92 -21.55 11.60
CA LEU A 195 3.30 -21.12 11.86
C LEU A 195 3.34 -19.74 12.54
N PRO A 196 4.47 -19.38 13.18
CA PRO A 196 4.60 -18.07 13.80
C PRO A 196 4.43 -16.92 12.82
N HIS A 197 3.69 -15.92 13.25
CA HIS A 197 3.50 -14.67 12.50
C HIS A 197 4.36 -13.54 13.08
N HIS A 198 4.90 -12.71 12.19
CA HIS A 198 5.72 -11.55 12.50
C HIS A 198 5.18 -10.31 11.81
N TYR A 199 5.59 -9.13 12.27
CA TYR A 199 5.59 -7.97 11.39
C TYR A 199 6.74 -8.15 10.40
N CYS A 200 6.48 -8.10 9.11
CA CYS A 200 7.53 -7.97 8.11
C CYS A 200 7.48 -6.57 7.53
N VAL A 201 8.57 -5.84 7.64
CA VAL A 201 8.65 -4.40 7.39
C VAL A 201 9.55 -4.12 6.21
N TYR A 202 9.07 -3.34 5.28
CA TYR A 202 9.84 -2.67 4.24
C TYR A 202 10.20 -1.26 4.71
N ALA A 203 11.47 -0.88 4.62
CA ALA A 203 11.95 0.49 4.81
C ALA A 203 12.89 0.84 3.66
N GLY A 204 12.46 1.72 2.77
CA GLY A 204 13.24 2.21 1.64
C GLY A 204 14.06 3.43 2.03
N ARG A 205 15.18 3.63 1.33
CA ARG A 205 16.00 4.86 1.36
C ARG A 205 16.21 5.38 -0.06
N ARG A 206 16.32 6.70 -0.19
CA ARG A 206 16.63 7.36 -1.45
C ARG A 206 18.07 7.87 -1.48
N ASP A 207 18.72 7.76 -2.63
CA ASP A 207 20.10 8.24 -2.81
C ASP A 207 20.20 9.78 -2.72
N CYS A 208 19.10 10.49 -2.92
CA CYS A 208 19.06 11.96 -2.77
C CYS A 208 18.97 12.43 -1.32
N HIS A 209 18.78 11.53 -0.35
CA HIS A 209 18.71 11.87 1.07
C HIS A 209 19.99 11.49 1.80
N THR A 210 20.32 12.25 2.85
CA THR A 210 21.41 11.93 3.78
C THR A 210 20.82 11.39 5.07
N TYR A 211 21.23 10.18 5.45
CA TYR A 211 20.72 9.50 6.64
C TYR A 211 21.73 9.55 7.78
N LYS A 212 21.19 9.51 9.01
CA LYS A 212 21.97 9.54 10.24
C LYS A 212 22.78 8.27 10.45
N HIS A 213 22.21 7.12 10.11
CA HIS A 213 22.81 5.81 10.30
C HIS A 213 23.30 5.24 8.97
N SER A 214 24.53 4.71 8.96
CA SER A 214 25.11 4.07 7.78
C SER A 214 24.46 2.72 7.49
N HIS A 215 24.73 2.18 6.31
CA HIS A 215 24.33 0.82 5.92
C HIS A 215 24.87 -0.23 6.91
N GLU A 216 26.16 -0.12 7.27
CA GLU A 216 26.84 -1.04 8.17
C GLU A 216 26.25 -0.99 9.58
N GLU A 217 25.87 0.20 10.06
CA GLU A 217 25.22 0.37 11.37
C GLU A 217 23.83 -0.29 11.39
N ILE A 218 23.06 -0.19 10.30
CA ILE A 218 21.78 -0.90 10.17
C ILE A 218 21.99 -2.41 10.23
N LEU A 219 22.93 -2.94 9.45
CA LEU A 219 23.24 -4.36 9.45
C LEU A 219 23.79 -4.86 10.79
N ALA A 220 24.63 -4.06 11.45
CA ALA A 220 25.14 -4.40 12.79
C ALA A 220 24.02 -4.50 13.82
N ARG A 221 23.00 -3.63 13.72
CA ARG A 221 21.89 -3.58 14.69
C ARG A 221 20.79 -4.59 14.40
N TYR A 222 20.40 -4.74 13.12
CA TYR A 222 19.22 -5.52 12.70
C TYR A 222 19.54 -6.72 11.82
N GLY A 223 20.81 -7.08 11.63
CA GLY A 223 21.20 -8.14 10.70
C GLY A 223 20.59 -9.51 11.00
N ARG A 224 20.25 -9.79 12.28
CA ARG A 224 19.56 -11.05 12.65
C ARG A 224 18.10 -11.09 12.20
N GLN A 225 17.44 -9.93 12.16
CA GLN A 225 16.05 -9.76 11.75
C GLN A 225 15.93 -9.54 10.24
N MET A 226 17.04 -9.15 9.58
CA MET A 226 17.07 -8.81 8.16
C MET A 226 16.73 -10.03 7.30
N LYS A 227 15.82 -9.82 6.34
CA LYS A 227 15.41 -10.81 5.33
C LYS A 227 15.90 -10.45 3.95
N MET A 228 15.84 -9.16 3.61
CA MET A 228 16.33 -8.64 2.34
C MET A 228 17.02 -7.30 2.58
N CYS A 229 18.11 -7.06 1.85
CA CYS A 229 18.85 -5.81 1.94
C CYS A 229 19.61 -5.59 0.63
N ASP A 230 18.96 -4.99 -0.35
CA ASP A 230 19.44 -4.88 -1.71
C ASP A 230 19.14 -3.52 -2.34
N ARG A 231 19.80 -3.22 -3.43
CA ARG A 231 19.42 -2.10 -4.30
C ARG A 231 18.11 -2.41 -5.01
N VAL A 232 17.22 -1.44 -5.02
CA VAL A 232 15.96 -1.53 -5.75
C VAL A 232 16.23 -1.25 -7.24
N PRO A 233 15.69 -2.06 -8.17
CA PRO A 233 15.78 -1.79 -9.59
C PRO A 233 15.22 -0.41 -9.96
N ASP A 234 15.85 0.27 -10.91
CA ASP A 234 15.51 1.65 -11.32
C ASP A 234 14.03 1.82 -11.67
N VAL A 235 13.41 0.81 -12.28
CA VAL A 235 11.99 0.82 -12.67
C VAL A 235 11.04 0.91 -11.44
N LEU A 236 11.50 0.52 -10.25
CA LEU A 236 10.72 0.59 -9.00
C LEU A 236 11.21 1.71 -8.08
N SER A 237 12.31 2.38 -8.42
CA SER A 237 12.98 3.31 -7.49
C SER A 237 12.15 4.56 -7.19
N LEU A 238 11.31 5.00 -8.12
CA LEU A 238 10.41 6.14 -7.92
C LEU A 238 9.45 5.89 -6.76
N ASP A 239 8.87 4.70 -6.69
CA ASP A 239 7.89 4.33 -5.66
C ASP A 239 8.59 3.85 -4.38
N MET A 240 9.62 3.01 -4.52
CA MET A 240 10.16 2.22 -3.41
C MET A 240 11.47 2.76 -2.82
N GLY A 241 12.08 3.78 -3.45
CA GLY A 241 13.43 4.25 -3.08
C GLY A 241 14.53 3.44 -3.79
N ASN A 242 15.80 3.77 -3.53
CA ASN A 242 16.93 3.18 -4.25
C ASN A 242 17.59 2.02 -3.49
N GLN A 243 17.44 1.98 -2.16
CA GLN A 243 17.95 0.94 -1.28
C GLN A 243 16.84 0.44 -0.36
N MET A 244 16.64 -0.87 -0.29
CA MET A 244 15.65 -1.46 0.59
C MET A 244 16.28 -2.17 1.79
N TYR A 245 15.51 -2.21 2.87
CA TYR A 245 15.74 -3.01 4.06
C TYR A 245 14.43 -3.68 4.44
N VAL A 246 14.42 -5.02 4.47
CA VAL A 246 13.25 -5.82 4.86
C VAL A 246 13.62 -6.64 6.07
N ALA A 247 12.87 -6.49 7.16
CA ALA A 247 13.14 -7.20 8.42
C ALA A 247 11.85 -7.76 9.03
N THR A 248 11.97 -8.90 9.74
CA THR A 248 10.89 -9.45 10.56
C THR A 248 11.08 -9.04 12.02
N LEU A 249 9.99 -8.60 12.66
CA LEU A 249 9.98 -8.05 14.01
C LEU A 249 8.76 -8.58 14.77
N ASP A 250 8.91 -8.74 16.09
CA ASP A 250 7.88 -9.42 16.88
C ASP A 250 6.84 -8.48 17.47
N THR A 251 7.19 -7.21 17.64
CA THR A 251 6.32 -6.20 18.27
C THR A 251 6.18 -4.96 17.43
N ALA A 252 5.06 -4.23 17.60
CA ALA A 252 4.85 -2.95 16.95
C ALA A 252 5.91 -1.90 17.35
N THR A 253 6.39 -1.95 18.61
CA THR A 253 7.44 -1.05 19.09
C THR A 253 8.76 -1.29 18.34
N GLU A 254 9.14 -2.55 18.14
CA GLU A 254 10.34 -2.90 17.37
C GLU A 254 10.21 -2.49 15.90
N ARG A 255 9.02 -2.72 15.30
CA ARG A 255 8.70 -2.28 13.95
C ARG A 255 8.91 -0.78 13.79
N ASP A 256 8.32 0.03 14.67
CA ASP A 256 8.40 1.49 14.60
C ASP A 256 9.84 1.98 14.88
N ALA A 257 10.56 1.31 15.77
CA ALA A 257 11.97 1.59 16.03
C ALA A 257 12.86 1.26 14.82
N PHE A 258 12.57 0.18 14.11
CA PHE A 258 13.29 -0.20 12.89
C PHE A 258 13.09 0.84 11.77
N VAL A 259 11.84 1.19 11.45
CA VAL A 259 11.53 2.20 10.43
C VAL A 259 12.23 3.52 10.75
N ARG A 260 12.09 4.00 12.00
CA ARG A 260 12.74 5.24 12.43
C ARG A 260 14.26 5.18 12.29
N TYR A 261 14.88 4.10 12.71
CA TYR A 261 16.33 3.95 12.64
C TYR A 261 16.84 3.92 11.20
N VAL A 262 16.13 3.20 10.33
CA VAL A 262 16.49 3.12 8.91
C VAL A 262 16.33 4.47 8.22
N GLN A 263 15.25 5.19 8.49
CA GLN A 263 14.87 6.40 7.74
C GLN A 263 15.19 7.73 8.45
N GLU A 264 15.84 7.70 9.63
CA GLU A 264 16.25 8.93 10.31
C GLU A 264 17.27 9.72 9.46
N GLN A 265 16.83 10.87 8.98
CA GLN A 265 17.69 11.74 8.19
C GLN A 265 18.68 12.50 9.08
N ALA A 266 19.89 12.73 8.57
CA ALA A 266 20.86 13.59 9.21
C ALA A 266 20.36 15.04 9.20
N PRO A 267 20.69 15.85 10.22
CA PRO A 267 20.38 17.27 10.18
C PRO A 267 21.01 17.90 8.94
N ALA A 268 20.25 18.77 8.26
CA ALA A 268 20.78 19.52 7.13
C ALA A 268 22.07 20.22 7.56
N GLN A 269 23.18 19.95 6.87
CA GLN A 269 24.41 20.71 7.11
C GLN A 269 24.09 22.18 6.83
N ALA A 270 24.26 23.04 7.85
CA ALA A 270 24.16 24.47 7.63
C ALA A 270 25.14 24.81 6.50
N ALA A 271 24.63 25.45 5.45
CA ALA A 271 25.49 25.94 4.39
C ALA A 271 26.62 26.76 5.04
N LYS A 272 27.84 26.31 4.86
CA LYS A 272 29.00 27.15 5.24
C LYS A 272 29.04 28.23 4.18
N ASP A 273 28.65 29.44 4.61
CA ASP A 273 28.83 30.68 3.85
C ASP A 273 30.31 30.89 3.56
#